data_303f6540089701efea72cd577bd78e5b
#
_entry.id   303f6540089701efea72cd577bd78e5b
#
_cell.length_a   1.000
_cell.length_b   1.000
_cell.length_c   1.000
_cell.angle_alpha   90.00
_cell.angle_beta   90.00
_cell.angle_gamma   90.00
#
_symmetry.space_group_name_H-M   'P 1'
#
loop_
_entity.id
_entity.type
_entity.pdbx_description
1 polymer ?
#
loop_
_entity_poly.entity_id
_entity_poly.type
_entity_poly.pdbx_seq_one_letter_code
_entity_poly.pdbx_strand_id
1 'polypeptide(L)'
;MTRLLLAALAACLALVAAPAAAKLTPAETRMVRTVDAEQGRSLALLETLVNQNSGTLNAAGVRKVGDMMRAELAPLGFKVEWLDMAAANRSGHLVARKPGTGRKLLLIGHLDTVFELDSPFQRWARKDGANGWWGEGPGAGDDKGGMVVMLAALRAMQAAGTLKYADITVFLTGDEEDAGPLGLSRKDLIAEGKKADAALDFEGLVRDGAGSERRDMGSVARRSSDEWTLTVTARGGHSSGIFSAGSGNGAIYEAARIIDTFRRELPEPNLTFNVGLIGGGDGATLDAGRVRIAATGKTNIIASTAVARGDLRALSSEQIERAKARMRAIVGQALPGAKASIEFHPDGYPPMAPTAGNRALFAILQAANRDLSLPEMGELDPVKRGAGDISFVAADVDGLAGLGPYSTGDHAPGEAVDIRSIATQAKRAAILMSRLAAEKR
;
A
#
# COMPACT_ATOMS: atom_id res chain seq x y z
N MET A 1 33.91 -76.13 12.29
CA MET A 1 34.66 -74.93 12.73
C MET A 1 34.07 -73.74 12.04
N THR A 2 33.11 -73.13 12.67
CA THR A 2 32.30 -72.01 12.09
C THR A 2 32.54 -70.77 12.99
N ARG A 3 33.17 -69.73 12.47
CA ARG A 3 33.37 -68.46 13.17
C ARG A 3 32.21 -67.54 12.87
N LEU A 4 31.44 -67.18 13.92
CA LEU A 4 30.44 -66.12 13.90
C LEU A 4 31.19 -64.77 13.95
N LEU A 5 30.90 -63.89 12.97
CA LEU A 5 31.24 -62.45 13.01
C LEU A 5 30.01 -61.71 13.50
N LEU A 6 30.08 -61.11 14.70
CA LEU A 6 29.13 -60.10 15.17
C LEU A 6 29.53 -58.76 14.55
N ALA A 7 28.71 -58.19 13.72
CA ALA A 7 28.79 -56.80 13.28
C ALA A 7 27.95 -55.94 14.22
N ALA A 8 28.63 -55.13 15.02
CA ALA A 8 27.99 -54.09 15.85
C ALA A 8 27.63 -52.87 14.99
N LEU A 9 26.32 -52.65 14.77
CA LEU A 9 25.79 -51.49 14.09
C LEU A 9 25.67 -50.35 15.14
N ALA A 10 26.61 -49.40 15.14
CA ALA A 10 26.50 -48.18 15.94
C ALA A 10 25.54 -47.19 15.22
N ALA A 11 24.33 -47.09 15.68
CA ALA A 11 23.40 -46.08 15.22
C ALA A 11 23.76 -44.72 15.87
N CYS A 12 24.42 -43.85 15.11
CA CYS A 12 24.52 -42.44 15.47
C CYS A 12 23.16 -41.75 15.34
N LEU A 13 22.42 -41.61 16.44
CA LEU A 13 21.31 -40.67 16.51
C LEU A 13 21.89 -39.25 16.47
N ALA A 14 21.87 -38.61 15.32
CA ALA A 14 22.03 -37.19 15.22
C ALA A 14 20.79 -36.52 15.87
N LEU A 15 20.95 -36.09 17.13
CA LEU A 15 19.99 -35.15 17.72
C LEU A 15 20.02 -33.85 16.88
N VAL A 16 19.07 -33.72 15.99
CA VAL A 16 18.74 -32.42 15.41
C VAL A 16 18.20 -31.58 16.57
N ALA A 17 19.07 -30.78 17.18
CA ALA A 17 18.63 -29.79 18.15
C ALA A 17 17.64 -28.86 17.46
N ALA A 18 16.34 -28.95 17.75
CA ALA A 18 15.39 -27.96 17.36
C ALA A 18 15.90 -26.60 17.87
N PRO A 19 15.92 -25.54 17.04
CA PRO A 19 16.35 -24.23 17.51
C PRO A 19 15.51 -23.88 18.73
N ALA A 20 16.16 -23.68 19.88
CA ALA A 20 15.48 -23.24 21.08
C ALA A 20 14.73 -21.96 20.73
N ALA A 21 13.42 -21.94 20.92
CA ALA A 21 12.61 -20.75 20.73
C ALA A 21 13.26 -19.63 21.54
N ALA A 22 13.74 -18.58 20.87
CA ALA A 22 14.30 -17.44 21.55
C ALA A 22 13.18 -16.84 22.42
N LYS A 23 13.41 -16.77 23.72
CA LYS A 23 12.41 -16.22 24.64
C LYS A 23 12.42 -14.70 24.54
N LEU A 24 11.26 -14.09 24.64
CA LEU A 24 11.14 -12.64 24.79
C LEU A 24 12.05 -12.14 25.92
N THR A 25 12.79 -11.09 25.68
CA THR A 25 13.53 -10.38 26.71
C THR A 25 12.60 -9.79 27.76
N PRO A 26 13.10 -9.42 28.96
CA PRO A 26 12.26 -8.74 29.96
C PRO A 26 11.60 -7.45 29.44
N ALA A 27 12.28 -6.71 28.56
CA ALA A 27 11.73 -5.51 27.91
C ALA A 27 10.60 -5.87 26.95
N GLU A 28 10.80 -6.87 26.07
CA GLU A 28 9.78 -7.35 25.14
C GLU A 28 8.57 -7.95 25.87
N THR A 29 8.79 -8.69 26.95
CA THR A 29 7.71 -9.19 27.83
C THR A 29 6.89 -8.03 28.42
N ARG A 30 7.57 -6.93 28.80
CA ARG A 30 6.87 -5.72 29.28
C ARG A 30 6.08 -5.07 28.17
N MET A 31 6.60 -4.99 26.94
CA MET A 31 5.84 -4.46 25.79
C MET A 31 4.55 -5.26 25.57
N VAL A 32 4.64 -6.59 25.54
CA VAL A 32 3.47 -7.46 25.36
C VAL A 32 2.41 -7.17 26.43
N ARG A 33 2.81 -7.13 27.71
CA ARG A 33 1.88 -6.82 28.83
C ARG A 33 1.27 -5.43 28.72
N THR A 34 2.05 -4.43 28.29
CA THR A 34 1.55 -3.06 28.11
C THR A 34 0.49 -3.00 27.01
N VAL A 35 0.74 -3.65 25.86
CA VAL A 35 -0.27 -3.71 24.77
C VAL A 35 -1.54 -4.36 25.25
N ASP A 36 -1.45 -5.48 25.99
CA ASP A 36 -2.64 -6.16 26.52
C ASP A 36 -3.41 -5.28 27.54
N ALA A 37 -2.70 -4.62 28.44
CA ALA A 37 -3.30 -3.75 29.45
C ALA A 37 -3.95 -2.49 28.85
N GLU A 38 -3.41 -1.95 27.74
CA GLU A 38 -3.90 -0.73 27.09
C GLU A 38 -4.85 -0.98 25.92
N GLN A 39 -5.30 -2.23 25.71
CA GLN A 39 -6.19 -2.56 24.58
C GLN A 39 -7.48 -1.71 24.60
N GLY A 40 -8.09 -1.51 25.78
CA GLY A 40 -9.28 -0.67 25.91
C GLY A 40 -9.04 0.78 25.51
N ARG A 41 -7.88 1.35 25.87
CA ARG A 41 -7.45 2.70 25.44
C ARG A 41 -7.27 2.78 23.92
N SER A 42 -6.65 1.77 23.33
CA SER A 42 -6.42 1.73 21.89
C SER A 42 -7.75 1.66 21.11
N LEU A 43 -8.71 0.88 21.58
CA LEU A 43 -10.04 0.80 20.97
C LEU A 43 -10.83 2.10 21.11
N ALA A 44 -10.79 2.75 22.27
CA ALA A 44 -11.46 4.04 22.48
C ALA A 44 -10.87 5.15 21.59
N LEU A 45 -9.54 5.12 21.38
CA LEU A 45 -8.89 6.02 20.44
C LEU A 45 -9.33 5.74 19.00
N LEU A 46 -9.35 4.46 18.58
CA LEU A 46 -9.82 4.10 17.23
C LEU A 46 -11.24 4.58 16.98
N GLU A 47 -12.17 4.32 17.90
CA GLU A 47 -13.55 4.79 17.83
C GLU A 47 -13.60 6.32 17.68
N THR A 48 -12.79 7.04 18.44
CA THR A 48 -12.71 8.51 18.38
C THR A 48 -12.21 8.99 17.02
N LEU A 49 -11.16 8.37 16.49
CA LEU A 49 -10.60 8.69 15.17
C LEU A 49 -11.59 8.37 14.04
N VAL A 50 -12.24 7.20 14.10
CA VAL A 50 -13.21 6.77 13.09
C VAL A 50 -14.43 7.69 13.05
N ASN A 51 -14.92 8.14 14.20
CA ASN A 51 -16.05 9.08 14.30
C ASN A 51 -15.71 10.51 13.85
N GLN A 52 -14.42 10.83 13.64
CA GLN A 52 -13.98 12.07 13.03
C GLN A 52 -13.82 11.85 11.52
N ASN A 53 -14.72 12.42 10.72
CA ASN A 53 -14.55 12.39 9.27
C ASN A 53 -13.24 13.06 8.86
N SER A 54 -12.50 12.40 7.98
CA SER A 54 -11.24 12.86 7.39
C SER A 54 -11.14 12.46 5.91
N GLY A 55 -12.23 12.54 5.16
CA GLY A 55 -12.15 12.43 3.69
C GLY A 55 -11.06 13.37 3.17
N THR A 56 -10.30 12.96 2.16
CA THR A 56 -9.10 13.70 1.71
C THR A 56 -9.38 15.16 1.39
N LEU A 57 -10.58 15.45 0.82
CA LEU A 57 -10.99 16.82 0.48
C LEU A 57 -11.57 17.59 1.68
N ASN A 58 -11.86 16.92 2.79
CA ASN A 58 -12.23 17.56 4.05
C ASN A 58 -10.97 18.02 4.82
N ALA A 59 -10.33 19.08 4.35
CA ALA A 59 -9.08 19.60 4.93
C ALA A 59 -9.16 19.85 6.45
N ALA A 60 -10.30 20.32 6.95
CA ALA A 60 -10.50 20.56 8.39
C ALA A 60 -10.57 19.24 9.17
N GLY A 61 -11.20 18.22 8.62
CA GLY A 61 -11.28 16.89 9.22
C GLY A 61 -9.92 16.19 9.29
N VAL A 62 -9.17 16.20 8.20
CA VAL A 62 -7.79 15.66 8.15
C VAL A 62 -6.90 16.37 9.18
N ARG A 63 -6.98 17.72 9.25
CA ARG A 63 -6.25 18.50 10.27
C ARG A 63 -6.64 18.07 11.68
N LYS A 64 -7.93 17.84 11.94
CA LYS A 64 -8.43 17.42 13.25
C LYS A 64 -7.89 16.05 13.67
N VAL A 65 -7.84 15.09 12.76
CA VAL A 65 -7.19 13.78 13.00
C VAL A 65 -5.70 13.97 13.29
N GLY A 66 -5.02 14.85 12.54
CA GLY A 66 -3.63 15.23 12.82
C GLY A 66 -3.43 15.81 14.23
N ASP A 67 -4.34 16.65 14.70
CA ASP A 67 -4.27 17.23 16.07
C ASP A 67 -4.51 16.14 17.14
N MET A 68 -5.36 15.15 16.88
CA MET A 68 -5.55 13.99 17.76
C MET A 68 -4.26 13.15 17.83
N MET A 69 -3.62 12.88 16.70
CA MET A 69 -2.34 12.16 16.66
C MET A 69 -1.21 12.92 17.34
N ARG A 70 -1.17 14.26 17.20
CA ARG A 70 -0.26 15.14 17.96
C ARG A 70 -0.43 14.95 19.46
N ALA A 71 -1.67 14.92 19.95
CA ALA A 71 -1.98 14.77 21.37
C ALA A 71 -1.47 13.44 21.97
N GLU A 72 -1.41 12.39 21.16
CA GLU A 72 -0.89 11.08 21.56
C GLU A 72 0.65 10.98 21.41
N LEU A 73 1.24 11.61 20.40
CA LEU A 73 2.69 11.53 20.12
C LEU A 73 3.53 12.45 21.02
N ALA A 74 3.02 13.65 21.34
CA ALA A 74 3.78 14.62 22.14
C ALA A 74 4.15 14.09 23.55
N PRO A 75 3.26 13.40 24.30
CA PRO A 75 3.62 12.81 25.60
C PRO A 75 4.67 11.68 25.51
N LEU A 76 4.87 11.10 24.33
CA LEU A 76 5.92 10.09 24.08
C LEU A 76 7.29 10.72 23.79
N GLY A 77 7.38 12.06 23.82
CA GLY A 77 8.62 12.82 23.61
C GLY A 77 8.89 13.17 22.15
N PHE A 78 7.90 13.08 21.27
CA PHE A 78 8.03 13.50 19.89
C PHE A 78 7.83 15.02 19.76
N LYS A 79 8.70 15.67 18.98
CA LYS A 79 8.46 17.03 18.46
C LYS A 79 7.57 16.92 17.23
N VAL A 80 6.35 17.42 17.31
CA VAL A 80 5.34 17.27 16.26
C VAL A 80 5.17 18.57 15.48
N GLU A 81 5.26 18.45 14.16
CA GLU A 81 5.13 19.53 13.18
C GLU A 81 3.97 19.24 12.23
N TRP A 82 3.34 20.30 11.72
CA TRP A 82 2.38 20.19 10.62
C TRP A 82 2.98 20.82 9.38
N LEU A 83 3.02 20.07 8.30
CA LEU A 83 3.43 20.55 6.99
C LEU A 83 2.17 20.92 6.22
N ASP A 84 1.99 22.19 5.95
CA ASP A 84 0.83 22.70 5.19
C ASP A 84 0.93 22.33 3.72
N MET A 85 -0.17 21.84 3.15
CA MET A 85 -0.29 21.45 1.75
C MET A 85 -1.35 22.24 0.98
N ALA A 86 -1.69 23.45 1.44
CA ALA A 86 -2.64 24.31 0.73
C ALA A 86 -2.22 24.61 -0.72
N ALA A 87 -0.92 24.69 -1.00
CA ALA A 87 -0.39 24.82 -2.37
C ALA A 87 -0.70 23.62 -3.28
N ALA A 88 -0.94 22.44 -2.68
CA ALA A 88 -1.38 21.22 -3.37
C ALA A 88 -2.91 21.05 -3.32
N ASN A 89 -3.64 22.04 -2.81
CA ASN A 89 -5.08 21.96 -2.54
C ASN A 89 -5.45 20.78 -1.62
N ARG A 90 -4.59 20.52 -0.61
CA ARG A 90 -4.77 19.47 0.41
C ARG A 90 -4.54 20.06 1.81
N SER A 91 -4.95 19.32 2.85
CA SER A 91 -4.85 19.78 4.22
C SER A 91 -3.39 19.92 4.69
N GLY A 92 -2.64 18.87 4.60
CA GLY A 92 -1.25 18.81 5.05
C GLY A 92 -0.87 17.48 5.67
N HIS A 93 0.37 17.38 6.13
CA HIS A 93 0.94 16.17 6.72
C HIS A 93 1.37 16.41 8.15
N LEU A 94 1.34 15.37 8.99
CA LEU A 94 1.91 15.40 10.32
C LEU A 94 3.28 14.73 10.30
N VAL A 95 4.30 15.43 10.79
CA VAL A 95 5.63 14.86 10.99
C VAL A 95 6.00 14.95 12.45
N ALA A 96 6.36 13.83 13.07
CA ALA A 96 6.76 13.77 14.45
C ALA A 96 8.15 13.12 14.57
N ARG A 97 9.10 13.83 15.19
CA ARG A 97 10.48 13.39 15.28
C ARG A 97 10.90 13.22 16.72
N LYS A 98 11.54 12.11 17.02
CA LYS A 98 12.15 11.80 18.28
C LYS A 98 13.56 11.27 18.02
N PRO A 99 14.61 12.11 18.22
CA PRO A 99 15.99 11.69 18.00
C PRO A 99 16.42 10.63 19.02
N GLY A 100 17.28 9.73 18.59
CA GLY A 100 17.84 8.65 19.38
C GLY A 100 19.25 8.28 18.92
N THR A 101 19.78 7.16 19.43
CA THR A 101 21.14 6.69 19.14
C THR A 101 21.19 5.42 18.29
N GLY A 102 20.03 4.77 18.07
CA GLY A 102 19.90 3.58 17.26
C GLY A 102 19.70 3.87 15.77
N ARG A 103 19.36 2.84 15.00
CA ARG A 103 18.93 3.00 13.59
C ARG A 103 17.76 3.98 13.49
N LYS A 104 17.78 4.80 12.45
CA LYS A 104 16.72 5.75 12.19
C LYS A 104 15.55 5.07 11.47
N LEU A 105 14.42 5.02 12.13
CA LEU A 105 13.20 4.41 11.63
C LEU A 105 12.25 5.49 11.12
N LEU A 106 11.74 5.31 9.91
CA LEU A 106 10.64 6.10 9.36
C LEU A 106 9.37 5.27 9.46
N LEU A 107 8.40 5.73 10.26
CA LEU A 107 7.09 5.10 10.39
C LEU A 107 6.10 5.86 9.52
N ILE A 108 5.41 5.16 8.63
CA ILE A 108 4.52 5.73 7.62
C ILE A 108 3.08 5.28 7.88
N GLY A 109 2.13 6.16 7.64
CA GLY A 109 0.70 5.96 7.64
C GLY A 109 0.01 7.21 7.11
N HIS A 110 -1.32 7.26 7.12
CA HIS A 110 -2.05 8.42 6.64
C HIS A 110 -3.25 8.81 7.51
N LEU A 111 -3.65 10.09 7.40
CA LEU A 111 -4.67 10.74 8.22
C LEU A 111 -6.04 10.73 7.54
N ASP A 112 -6.04 10.68 6.22
CA ASP A 112 -7.24 10.79 5.38
C ASP A 112 -7.91 9.44 5.15
N THR A 113 -9.03 9.48 4.48
CA THR A 113 -9.82 8.31 4.04
C THR A 113 -10.54 8.64 2.74
N VAL A 114 -10.97 7.63 1.99
CA VAL A 114 -11.83 7.81 0.79
C VAL A 114 -13.24 8.33 1.10
N PHE A 115 -13.65 8.39 2.39
CA PHE A 115 -15.02 8.71 2.78
C PHE A 115 -15.21 10.21 3.02
N GLU A 116 -15.65 10.93 1.98
CA GLU A 116 -15.89 12.37 2.06
C GLU A 116 -17.13 12.71 2.94
N LEU A 117 -17.38 14.01 3.16
CA LEU A 117 -18.45 14.49 4.04
C LEU A 117 -19.86 14.06 3.62
N ASP A 118 -20.09 13.85 2.35
CA ASP A 118 -21.37 13.41 1.76
C ASP A 118 -21.56 11.89 1.77
N SER A 119 -20.53 11.13 2.16
CA SER A 119 -20.65 9.69 2.34
C SER A 119 -21.67 9.35 3.44
N PRO A 120 -22.59 8.42 3.22
CA PRO A 120 -23.49 7.93 4.28
C PRO A 120 -22.79 7.10 5.34
N PHE A 121 -21.54 6.66 5.09
CA PHE A 121 -20.74 5.83 5.97
C PHE A 121 -19.81 6.70 6.81
N GLN A 122 -20.25 7.06 8.05
CA GLN A 122 -19.58 8.10 8.85
C GLN A 122 -19.29 7.71 10.30
N ARG A 123 -19.76 6.55 10.77
CA ARG A 123 -19.76 6.24 12.19
C ARG A 123 -19.17 4.89 12.50
N TRP A 124 -18.47 4.86 13.63
CA TRP A 124 -18.02 3.61 14.23
C TRP A 124 -19.21 2.77 14.69
N ALA A 125 -19.16 1.49 14.38
CA ALA A 125 -20.07 0.49 14.91
C ALA A 125 -19.28 -0.77 15.28
N ARG A 126 -19.52 -1.29 16.49
CA ARG A 126 -18.99 -2.59 16.88
C ARG A 126 -19.93 -3.69 16.41
N LYS A 127 -19.38 -4.70 15.75
CA LYS A 127 -20.13 -5.86 15.27
C LYS A 127 -19.54 -7.14 15.84
N ASP A 128 -20.39 -7.94 16.48
CA ASP A 128 -20.02 -9.30 16.89
C ASP A 128 -20.28 -10.23 15.70
N GLY A 129 -19.22 -10.71 15.07
CA GLY A 129 -19.28 -11.69 13.98
C GLY A 129 -19.01 -13.11 14.49
N ALA A 130 -19.41 -14.12 13.70
CA ALA A 130 -19.22 -15.54 14.02
C ALA A 130 -17.76 -15.94 14.31
N ASN A 131 -16.78 -15.13 13.84
CA ASN A 131 -15.35 -15.40 13.96
C ASN A 131 -14.56 -14.30 14.70
N GLY A 132 -15.21 -13.38 15.39
CA GLY A 132 -14.48 -12.36 16.11
C GLY A 132 -15.20 -11.03 16.27
N TRP A 133 -14.49 -10.12 16.87
CA TRP A 133 -14.94 -8.77 17.15
C TRP A 133 -14.49 -7.85 16.03
N TRP A 134 -15.44 -7.27 15.35
CA TRP A 134 -15.19 -6.35 14.26
C TRP A 134 -15.58 -4.93 14.67
N GLY A 135 -14.76 -3.97 14.25
CA GLY A 135 -15.08 -2.55 14.31
C GLY A 135 -15.28 -2.03 12.90
N GLU A 136 -16.51 -1.58 12.58
CA GLU A 136 -16.88 -1.03 11.28
C GLU A 136 -16.85 0.49 11.33
N GLY A 137 -16.35 1.14 10.31
CA GLY A 137 -16.37 2.59 10.18
C GLY A 137 -15.32 3.12 9.21
N PRO A 138 -15.43 4.39 8.77
CA PRO A 138 -14.54 4.99 7.79
C PRO A 138 -13.10 5.08 8.27
N GLY A 139 -12.18 4.44 7.56
CA GLY A 139 -10.77 4.38 7.92
C GLY A 139 -10.48 3.42 9.10
N ALA A 140 -11.43 2.54 9.47
CA ALA A 140 -11.20 1.60 10.58
C ALA A 140 -10.02 0.66 10.32
N GLY A 141 -9.79 0.28 9.08
CA GLY A 141 -8.62 -0.46 8.60
C GLY A 141 -7.59 0.45 7.94
N ASP A 142 -8.04 1.38 7.13
CA ASP A 142 -7.27 2.18 6.20
C ASP A 142 -7.45 3.70 6.45
N ASP A 143 -6.56 4.37 7.23
CA ASP A 143 -5.41 3.81 7.99
C ASP A 143 -5.48 4.20 9.49
N LYS A 144 -6.67 4.57 10.02
CA LYS A 144 -6.82 4.94 11.44
C LYS A 144 -6.47 3.77 12.37
N GLY A 145 -6.78 2.53 11.93
CA GLY A 145 -6.37 1.33 12.63
C GLY A 145 -4.86 1.15 12.69
N GLY A 146 -4.15 1.43 11.61
CA GLY A 146 -2.69 1.39 11.54
C GLY A 146 -2.05 2.45 12.42
N MET A 147 -2.58 3.67 12.41
CA MET A 147 -2.14 4.73 13.34
C MET A 147 -2.28 4.31 14.80
N VAL A 148 -3.37 3.62 15.16
CA VAL A 148 -3.58 3.10 16.53
C VAL A 148 -2.60 1.98 16.87
N VAL A 149 -2.30 1.08 15.94
CA VAL A 149 -1.25 0.05 16.11
C VAL A 149 0.10 0.71 16.35
N MET A 150 0.46 1.70 15.56
CA MET A 150 1.71 2.48 15.70
C MET A 150 1.82 3.10 17.09
N LEU A 151 0.78 3.81 17.55
CA LEU A 151 0.76 4.44 18.86
C LEU A 151 0.84 3.43 20.01
N ALA A 152 0.10 2.31 19.92
CA ALA A 152 0.16 1.25 20.92
C ALA A 152 1.56 0.64 21.03
N ALA A 153 2.23 0.42 19.89
CA ALA A 153 3.61 -0.05 19.85
C ALA A 153 4.59 0.95 20.48
N LEU A 154 4.47 2.23 20.16
CA LEU A 154 5.33 3.29 20.73
C LEU A 154 5.12 3.44 22.25
N ARG A 155 3.88 3.36 22.74
CA ARG A 155 3.58 3.36 24.19
C ARG A 155 4.19 2.14 24.88
N ALA A 156 4.10 0.96 24.25
CA ALA A 156 4.71 -0.25 24.78
C ALA A 156 6.24 -0.14 24.87
N MET A 157 6.89 0.43 23.85
CA MET A 157 8.33 0.72 23.87
C MET A 157 8.69 1.75 24.96
N GLN A 158 7.87 2.77 25.19
CA GLN A 158 8.07 3.74 26.27
C GLN A 158 7.99 3.04 27.63
N ALA A 159 6.98 2.24 27.89
CA ALA A 159 6.80 1.51 29.15
C ALA A 159 7.95 0.52 29.40
N ALA A 160 8.49 -0.09 28.33
CA ALA A 160 9.64 -0.99 28.42
C ALA A 160 11.00 -0.25 28.51
N GLY A 161 11.03 1.06 28.34
CA GLY A 161 12.23 1.89 28.40
C GLY A 161 13.11 1.82 27.14
N THR A 162 12.64 1.21 26.04
CA THR A 162 13.40 1.10 24.79
C THR A 162 13.21 2.30 23.87
N LEU A 163 12.08 2.99 23.96
CA LEU A 163 11.79 4.17 23.14
C LEU A 163 12.83 5.30 23.33
N LYS A 164 13.47 5.38 24.49
CA LYS A 164 14.47 6.43 24.78
C LYS A 164 15.71 6.38 23.89
N TYR A 165 16.02 5.22 23.33
CA TYR A 165 17.17 5.05 22.44
C TYR A 165 16.80 5.10 20.95
N ALA A 166 15.53 4.93 20.64
CA ALA A 166 15.04 4.85 19.28
C ALA A 166 15.08 6.24 18.60
N ASP A 167 15.68 6.30 17.41
CA ASP A 167 15.62 7.45 16.50
C ASP A 167 14.44 7.21 15.55
N ILE A 168 13.34 7.92 15.77
CA ILE A 168 12.09 7.67 15.05
C ILE A 168 11.55 8.97 14.45
N THR A 169 11.23 8.91 13.16
CA THR A 169 10.36 9.87 12.48
C THR A 169 9.04 9.18 12.16
N VAL A 170 7.92 9.71 12.63
CA VAL A 170 6.57 9.36 12.19
C VAL A 170 6.17 10.35 11.11
N PHE A 171 5.72 9.86 9.96
CA PHE A 171 5.20 10.67 8.87
C PHE A 171 3.79 10.17 8.52
N LEU A 172 2.78 11.03 8.75
CA LEU A 172 1.40 10.74 8.41
C LEU A 172 0.96 11.72 7.33
N THR A 173 0.75 11.21 6.13
CA THR A 173 0.23 11.99 5.01
C THR A 173 -1.25 12.31 5.23
N GLY A 174 -1.74 13.37 4.65
CA GLY A 174 -3.14 13.75 4.74
C GLY A 174 -3.83 13.78 3.38
N ASP A 175 -3.26 13.04 2.42
CA ASP A 175 -3.75 12.94 1.06
C ASP A 175 -3.26 11.65 0.38
N GLU A 176 -3.19 10.54 1.12
CA GLU A 176 -2.82 9.25 0.51
C GLU A 176 -3.86 8.81 -0.50
N GLU A 177 -5.12 8.93 -0.15
CA GLU A 177 -6.27 8.39 -0.89
C GLU A 177 -6.63 9.20 -2.17
N ASP A 178 -6.33 10.48 -2.16
CA ASP A 178 -6.46 11.37 -3.32
C ASP A 178 -5.33 12.39 -3.30
N ALA A 179 -4.16 11.96 -3.74
CA ALA A 179 -2.96 12.76 -3.67
C ALA A 179 -3.07 14.05 -4.49
N GLY A 180 -2.60 15.15 -3.91
CA GLY A 180 -2.30 16.35 -4.66
C GLY A 180 -1.15 16.11 -5.65
N PRO A 181 -0.67 17.15 -6.37
CA PRO A 181 0.49 17.01 -7.24
C PRO A 181 1.67 16.40 -6.49
N LEU A 182 2.10 15.19 -6.87
CA LEU A 182 3.07 14.39 -6.11
C LEU A 182 4.40 15.09 -5.88
N GLY A 183 4.84 15.92 -6.82
CA GLY A 183 6.05 16.74 -6.67
C GLY A 183 5.99 17.74 -5.50
N LEU A 184 4.79 18.09 -5.01
CA LEU A 184 4.59 18.90 -3.80
C LEU A 184 4.28 18.00 -2.60
N SER A 185 3.32 17.11 -2.76
CA SER A 185 2.73 16.31 -1.70
C SER A 185 3.72 15.28 -1.12
N ARG A 186 4.57 14.65 -1.92
CA ARG A 186 5.48 13.58 -1.46
C ARG A 186 6.92 14.00 -1.24
N LYS A 187 7.30 15.26 -1.57
CA LYS A 187 8.71 15.73 -1.47
C LYS A 187 9.31 15.58 -0.07
N ASP A 188 8.52 15.88 0.96
CA ASP A 188 9.00 15.85 2.34
C ASP A 188 9.08 14.42 2.88
N LEU A 189 8.16 13.53 2.50
CA LEU A 189 8.23 12.09 2.77
C LEU A 189 9.49 11.47 2.14
N ILE A 190 9.75 11.76 0.86
CA ILE A 190 10.97 11.32 0.16
C ILE A 190 12.22 11.85 0.87
N ALA A 191 12.21 13.11 1.32
CA ALA A 191 13.33 13.70 2.04
C ALA A 191 13.58 13.03 3.40
N GLU A 192 12.54 12.55 4.10
CA GLU A 192 12.72 11.75 5.33
C GLU A 192 13.16 10.32 5.01
N GLY A 193 12.70 9.72 3.93
CA GLY A 193 13.15 8.41 3.45
C GLY A 193 14.67 8.37 3.23
N LYS A 194 15.23 9.39 2.57
CA LYS A 194 16.68 9.54 2.34
C LYS A 194 17.53 9.62 3.60
N LYS A 195 16.93 9.92 4.74
CA LYS A 195 17.61 10.01 6.03
C LYS A 195 17.43 8.75 6.88
N ALA A 196 16.48 7.90 6.53
CA ALA A 196 16.12 6.73 7.31
C ALA A 196 17.04 5.54 7.01
N ASP A 197 17.17 4.64 7.98
CA ASP A 197 17.89 3.37 7.83
C ASP A 197 16.89 2.20 7.60
N ALA A 198 15.60 2.41 7.89
CA ALA A 198 14.51 1.50 7.56
C ALA A 198 13.18 2.26 7.55
N ALA A 199 12.26 1.89 6.62
CA ALA A 199 10.90 2.39 6.54
C ALA A 199 9.89 1.30 6.95
N LEU A 200 8.91 1.65 7.78
CA LEU A 200 7.89 0.77 8.30
C LEU A 200 6.51 1.38 8.06
N ASP A 201 5.71 0.72 7.24
CA ASP A 201 4.40 1.20 6.82
C ASP A 201 3.28 0.50 7.59
N PHE A 202 2.41 1.29 8.19
CA PHE A 202 1.36 0.82 9.08
C PHE A 202 0.01 0.61 8.40
N GLU A 203 -0.07 0.66 7.08
CA GLU A 203 -1.25 0.19 6.37
C GLU A 203 -1.59 -1.27 6.68
N GLY A 204 -2.84 -1.67 6.39
CA GLY A 204 -3.45 -2.91 6.82
C GLY A 204 -2.67 -4.19 6.51
N LEU A 205 -2.72 -5.14 7.43
CA LEU A 205 -2.22 -6.51 7.28
C LEU A 205 -3.05 -7.27 6.24
N VAL A 206 -2.40 -8.03 5.39
CA VAL A 206 -3.08 -8.99 4.51
C VAL A 206 -3.06 -10.38 5.14
N ARG A 207 -4.19 -11.08 5.09
CA ARG A 207 -4.30 -12.53 5.36
C ARG A 207 -4.57 -13.28 4.08
N ASP A 208 -3.75 -14.28 3.77
CA ASP A 208 -3.87 -15.09 2.58
C ASP A 208 -3.94 -16.58 2.89
N GLY A 209 -4.47 -17.35 1.93
CA GLY A 209 -4.73 -18.79 2.09
C GLY A 209 -6.20 -19.09 2.41
N ALA A 210 -6.57 -20.35 2.37
CA ALA A 210 -7.92 -20.85 2.64
C ALA A 210 -7.94 -21.78 3.85
N GLY A 211 -9.02 -21.74 4.63
CA GLY A 211 -9.22 -22.64 5.78
C GLY A 211 -8.06 -22.58 6.79
N SER A 212 -7.48 -23.73 7.11
CA SER A 212 -6.36 -23.85 8.06
C SER A 212 -5.03 -23.31 7.55
N GLU A 213 -4.90 -23.05 6.25
CA GLU A 213 -3.70 -22.48 5.64
C GLU A 213 -3.70 -20.95 5.65
N ARG A 214 -4.81 -20.33 6.05
CA ARG A 214 -4.93 -18.88 6.14
C ARG A 214 -4.00 -18.33 7.20
N ARG A 215 -3.08 -17.45 6.78
CA ARG A 215 -2.07 -16.86 7.65
C ARG A 215 -1.85 -15.37 7.37
N ASP A 216 -1.28 -14.70 8.35
CA ASP A 216 -0.84 -13.33 8.21
C ASP A 216 0.35 -13.26 7.24
N MET A 217 0.42 -12.20 6.44
CA MET A 217 1.44 -12.02 5.41
C MET A 217 2.28 -10.77 5.68
N GLY A 218 3.59 -10.86 5.41
CA GLY A 218 4.47 -9.69 5.39
C GLY A 218 4.61 -9.13 3.98
N SER A 219 4.50 -7.83 3.82
CA SER A 219 4.60 -7.16 2.52
C SER A 219 6.00 -6.59 2.32
N VAL A 220 6.83 -7.31 1.60
CA VAL A 220 8.21 -6.90 1.22
C VAL A 220 8.27 -6.18 -0.12
N ALA A 221 7.13 -6.06 -0.78
CA ALA A 221 6.99 -5.45 -2.10
C ALA A 221 5.60 -4.88 -2.31
N ARG A 222 5.50 -3.79 -3.10
CA ARG A 222 4.24 -3.20 -3.60
C ARG A 222 4.43 -2.82 -5.06
N ARG A 223 3.42 -3.08 -5.90
CA ARG A 223 3.48 -2.68 -7.31
C ARG A 223 3.19 -1.20 -7.46
N SER A 224 3.72 -0.62 -8.53
CA SER A 224 3.39 0.75 -8.94
C SER A 224 1.89 0.91 -9.26
N SER A 225 1.47 2.16 -9.36
CA SER A 225 0.16 2.53 -9.93
C SER A 225 0.37 3.70 -10.89
N ASP A 226 0.47 3.40 -12.17
CA ASP A 226 0.60 4.38 -13.25
C ASP A 226 -0.68 4.43 -14.07
N GLU A 227 -1.04 5.59 -14.58
CA GLU A 227 -2.17 5.77 -15.49
C GLU A 227 -1.73 6.10 -16.90
N TRP A 228 -2.53 5.69 -17.88
CA TRP A 228 -2.30 6.03 -19.30
C TRP A 228 -3.59 6.42 -20.00
N THR A 229 -3.45 7.26 -21.04
CA THR A 229 -4.53 7.65 -21.93
C THR A 229 -4.10 7.39 -23.37
N LEU A 230 -4.86 6.58 -24.08
CA LEU A 230 -4.74 6.33 -25.52
C LEU A 230 -5.73 7.23 -26.25
N THR A 231 -5.27 8.00 -27.21
CA THR A 231 -6.10 8.78 -28.13
C THR A 231 -5.84 8.33 -29.56
N VAL A 232 -6.92 8.00 -30.24
CA VAL A 232 -6.87 7.60 -31.66
C VAL A 232 -7.74 8.56 -32.48
N THR A 233 -7.20 9.01 -33.59
CA THR A 233 -7.94 9.80 -34.60
C THR A 233 -7.85 9.11 -35.95
N ALA A 234 -8.89 9.22 -36.75
CA ALA A 234 -8.94 8.64 -38.09
C ALA A 234 -9.80 9.52 -39.02
N ARG A 235 -9.76 9.24 -40.31
CA ARG A 235 -10.66 9.89 -41.27
C ARG A 235 -12.10 9.42 -41.02
N GLY A 236 -12.99 10.33 -40.68
CA GLY A 236 -14.43 10.11 -40.65
C GLY A 236 -15.04 9.99 -42.05
N GLY A 237 -16.23 9.45 -42.15
CA GLY A 237 -16.95 9.31 -43.41
C GLY A 237 -18.18 8.42 -43.30
N HIS A 238 -18.80 8.12 -44.42
CA HIS A 238 -19.91 7.18 -44.48
C HIS A 238 -19.42 5.74 -44.32
N SER A 239 -20.11 4.92 -43.52
CA SER A 239 -19.67 3.55 -43.18
C SER A 239 -19.51 2.61 -44.37
N SER A 240 -20.20 2.85 -45.49
CA SER A 240 -20.03 2.06 -46.73
C SER A 240 -18.63 2.16 -47.35
N GLY A 241 -17.87 3.20 -47.00
CA GLY A 241 -16.48 3.39 -47.42
C GLY A 241 -15.42 2.77 -46.51
N ILE A 242 -15.79 2.15 -45.40
CA ILE A 242 -14.84 1.56 -44.44
C ILE A 242 -13.99 0.47 -45.07
N PHE A 243 -12.75 0.33 -44.61
CA PHE A 243 -11.73 -0.62 -45.12
C PHE A 243 -11.22 -0.31 -46.53
N SER A 244 -11.65 0.80 -47.17
CA SER A 244 -11.07 1.26 -48.42
C SER A 244 -9.72 1.95 -48.19
N ALA A 245 -8.87 1.99 -49.22
CA ALA A 245 -7.58 2.69 -49.17
C ALA A 245 -7.73 4.17 -48.81
N GLY A 246 -8.87 4.81 -49.14
CA GLY A 246 -9.11 6.22 -48.88
C GLY A 246 -9.63 6.53 -47.46
N SER A 247 -10.34 5.60 -46.85
CA SER A 247 -10.98 5.80 -45.56
C SER A 247 -10.29 5.05 -44.41
N GLY A 248 -9.60 3.95 -44.70
CA GLY A 248 -8.97 3.13 -43.64
C GLY A 248 -9.99 2.42 -42.74
N ASN A 249 -9.60 2.13 -41.51
CA ASN A 249 -10.35 1.31 -40.57
C ASN A 249 -11.17 2.11 -39.55
N GLY A 250 -10.95 3.43 -39.45
CA GLY A 250 -11.57 4.27 -38.44
C GLY A 250 -10.95 4.11 -37.02
N ALA A 251 -11.24 5.08 -36.17
CA ALA A 251 -10.57 5.19 -34.86
C ALA A 251 -10.91 4.08 -33.88
N ILE A 252 -12.16 3.57 -33.89
CA ILE A 252 -12.60 2.51 -32.96
C ILE A 252 -11.87 1.20 -33.26
N TYR A 253 -11.74 0.80 -34.53
CA TYR A 253 -11.01 -0.44 -34.90
C TYR A 253 -9.54 -0.34 -34.57
N GLU A 254 -8.93 0.85 -34.75
CA GLU A 254 -7.53 1.03 -34.38
C GLU A 254 -7.32 1.00 -32.86
N ALA A 255 -8.20 1.63 -32.06
CA ALA A 255 -8.14 1.52 -30.61
C ALA A 255 -8.31 0.07 -30.13
N ALA A 256 -9.24 -0.67 -30.71
CA ALA A 256 -9.45 -2.08 -30.41
C ALA A 256 -8.23 -2.93 -30.75
N ARG A 257 -7.58 -2.70 -31.90
CA ARG A 257 -6.33 -3.39 -32.29
C ARG A 257 -5.22 -3.13 -31.29
N ILE A 258 -5.02 -1.86 -30.90
CA ILE A 258 -3.97 -1.48 -29.94
C ILE A 258 -4.22 -2.17 -28.62
N ILE A 259 -5.42 -2.10 -28.08
CA ILE A 259 -5.81 -2.72 -26.79
C ILE A 259 -5.65 -4.24 -26.83
N ASP A 260 -6.09 -4.90 -27.91
CA ASP A 260 -5.91 -6.36 -28.06
C ASP A 260 -4.43 -6.72 -28.21
N THR A 261 -3.63 -5.88 -28.87
CA THR A 261 -2.18 -6.09 -28.97
C THR A 261 -1.51 -5.96 -27.60
N PHE A 262 -1.91 -4.98 -26.77
CA PHE A 262 -1.45 -4.90 -25.38
C PHE A 262 -1.74 -6.19 -24.64
N ARG A 263 -2.98 -6.69 -24.69
CA ARG A 263 -3.40 -7.91 -24.04
C ARG A 263 -2.57 -9.14 -24.45
N ARG A 264 -2.17 -9.24 -25.72
CA ARG A 264 -1.42 -10.38 -26.25
C ARG A 264 0.08 -10.30 -26.05
N GLU A 265 0.63 -9.08 -26.06
CA GLU A 265 2.08 -8.91 -26.19
C GLU A 265 2.78 -8.36 -24.94
N LEU A 266 2.03 -7.77 -23.98
CA LEU A 266 2.63 -7.21 -22.79
C LEU A 266 2.68 -8.15 -21.56
N PRO A 267 1.92 -9.27 -21.48
CA PRO A 267 1.91 -10.07 -20.26
C PRO A 267 3.30 -10.53 -19.84
N GLU A 268 3.68 -10.22 -18.62
CA GLU A 268 4.85 -10.75 -17.93
C GLU A 268 4.57 -10.88 -16.42
N PRO A 269 5.35 -11.65 -15.65
CA PRO A 269 5.13 -11.81 -14.21
C PRO A 269 5.08 -10.45 -13.50
N ASN A 270 4.12 -10.29 -12.58
CA ASN A 270 3.89 -9.08 -11.77
C ASN A 270 3.46 -7.83 -12.55
N LEU A 271 3.35 -7.87 -13.87
CA LEU A 271 2.80 -6.80 -14.69
C LEU A 271 1.29 -6.98 -14.84
N THR A 272 0.53 -5.94 -14.52
CA THR A 272 -0.88 -5.86 -14.90
C THR A 272 -1.15 -4.51 -15.55
N PHE A 273 -2.04 -4.54 -16.53
CA PHE A 273 -2.53 -3.35 -17.21
C PHE A 273 -4.00 -3.57 -17.52
N ASN A 274 -4.79 -2.53 -17.36
CA ASN A 274 -6.23 -2.61 -17.52
C ASN A 274 -6.73 -1.47 -18.42
N VAL A 275 -7.86 -1.67 -19.05
CA VAL A 275 -8.64 -0.62 -19.71
C VAL A 275 -9.88 -0.39 -18.87
N GLY A 276 -9.87 0.68 -18.07
CA GLY A 276 -10.98 1.03 -17.19
C GLY A 276 -12.09 1.83 -17.88
N LEU A 277 -11.74 2.58 -18.94
CA LEU A 277 -12.66 3.46 -19.63
C LEU A 277 -12.34 3.52 -21.12
N ILE A 278 -13.36 3.41 -21.98
CA ILE A 278 -13.23 3.54 -23.44
C ILE A 278 -14.49 4.17 -24.05
N GLY A 279 -14.30 5.05 -25.03
CA GLY A 279 -15.37 5.63 -25.82
C GLY A 279 -14.89 6.06 -27.21
N GLY A 280 -15.78 6.07 -28.20
CA GLY A 280 -15.44 6.46 -29.56
C GLY A 280 -16.65 6.72 -30.44
N GLY A 281 -16.44 7.48 -31.52
CA GLY A 281 -17.47 7.86 -32.48
C GLY A 281 -17.01 8.94 -33.45
N ASP A 282 -17.92 9.83 -33.84
CA ASP A 282 -17.61 11.04 -34.60
C ASP A 282 -16.86 12.07 -33.73
N GLY A 283 -17.08 12.01 -32.41
CA GLY A 283 -16.30 12.70 -31.41
C GLY A 283 -16.23 11.87 -30.13
N ALA A 284 -15.08 11.92 -29.44
CA ALA A 284 -14.91 11.38 -28.10
C ALA A 284 -14.01 12.34 -27.31
N THR A 285 -14.50 12.80 -26.15
CA THR A 285 -13.81 13.79 -25.32
C THR A 285 -13.75 13.30 -23.88
N LEU A 286 -12.56 13.30 -23.31
CA LEU A 286 -12.34 13.04 -21.90
C LEU A 286 -12.61 14.32 -21.10
N ASP A 287 -13.31 14.23 -19.99
CA ASP A 287 -13.55 15.36 -19.08
C ASP A 287 -12.28 15.77 -18.32
N ALA A 288 -12.32 16.95 -17.69
CA ALA A 288 -11.19 17.47 -16.93
C ALA A 288 -10.80 16.58 -15.72
N GLY A 289 -11.79 15.92 -15.09
CA GLY A 289 -11.57 14.95 -14.02
C GLY A 289 -11.09 13.59 -14.50
N ARG A 290 -11.08 13.38 -15.84
CA ARG A 290 -10.57 12.16 -16.48
C ARG A 290 -11.30 10.88 -16.08
N VAL A 291 -12.55 11.01 -15.64
CA VAL A 291 -13.41 9.92 -15.18
C VAL A 291 -14.59 9.63 -16.11
N ARG A 292 -14.79 10.49 -17.13
CA ARG A 292 -15.90 10.36 -18.07
C ARG A 292 -15.46 10.64 -19.50
N ILE A 293 -15.92 9.82 -20.44
CA ILE A 293 -15.82 10.08 -21.87
C ILE A 293 -17.20 10.40 -22.42
N ALA A 294 -17.35 11.60 -23.00
CA ALA A 294 -18.52 11.95 -23.82
C ALA A 294 -18.24 11.56 -25.26
N ALA A 295 -19.05 10.67 -25.82
CA ALA A 295 -18.91 10.22 -27.20
C ALA A 295 -20.21 10.47 -28.00
N THR A 296 -20.06 10.86 -29.26
CA THR A 296 -21.16 11.12 -30.19
C THR A 296 -20.95 10.36 -31.50
N GLY A 297 -22.00 10.02 -32.18
CA GLY A 297 -21.92 9.35 -33.47
C GLY A 297 -23.27 8.77 -33.93
N LYS A 298 -23.22 8.19 -35.12
CA LYS A 298 -24.36 7.46 -35.74
C LYS A 298 -23.85 6.07 -36.17
N THR A 299 -24.76 5.16 -36.39
CA THR A 299 -24.40 3.77 -36.78
C THR A 299 -23.81 3.67 -38.19
N ASN A 300 -24.04 4.64 -39.05
CA ASN A 300 -23.61 4.67 -40.45
C ASN A 300 -22.42 5.60 -40.72
N ILE A 301 -21.58 5.84 -39.71
CA ILE A 301 -20.32 6.61 -39.85
C ILE A 301 -19.08 5.75 -39.60
N ILE A 302 -17.97 6.17 -40.19
CA ILE A 302 -16.63 5.74 -39.78
C ILE A 302 -16.21 6.60 -38.60
N ALA A 303 -15.94 5.99 -37.45
CA ALA A 303 -15.54 6.74 -36.25
C ALA A 303 -14.24 7.51 -36.47
N SER A 304 -14.29 8.81 -36.19
CA SER A 304 -13.12 9.68 -36.35
C SER A 304 -12.27 9.80 -35.10
N THR A 305 -12.82 9.48 -33.92
CA THR A 305 -12.10 9.59 -32.63
C THR A 305 -12.42 8.41 -31.74
N ALA A 306 -11.40 7.90 -31.02
CA ALA A 306 -11.58 7.00 -29.90
C ALA A 306 -10.59 7.37 -28.79
N VAL A 307 -11.05 7.26 -27.54
CA VAL A 307 -10.21 7.49 -26.35
C VAL A 307 -10.37 6.29 -25.41
N ALA A 308 -9.24 5.81 -24.88
CA ALA A 308 -9.25 4.80 -23.81
C ALA A 308 -8.30 5.22 -22.68
N ARG A 309 -8.68 4.85 -21.47
CA ARG A 309 -7.83 5.04 -20.27
C ARG A 309 -7.66 3.74 -19.53
N GLY A 310 -6.53 3.61 -18.89
CA GLY A 310 -6.24 2.45 -18.06
C GLY A 310 -5.15 2.70 -17.04
N ASP A 311 -4.91 1.69 -16.23
CA ASP A 311 -3.79 1.64 -15.32
C ASP A 311 -2.70 0.67 -15.81
N LEU A 312 -1.51 0.84 -15.26
CA LEU A 312 -0.33 0.00 -15.47
C LEU A 312 0.34 -0.20 -14.11
N ARG A 313 0.50 -1.46 -13.69
CA ARG A 313 1.12 -1.80 -12.43
C ARG A 313 2.26 -2.77 -12.64
N ALA A 314 3.43 -2.40 -12.12
CA ALA A 314 4.67 -3.15 -12.26
C ALA A 314 5.41 -3.24 -10.92
N LEU A 315 6.37 -4.15 -10.82
CA LEU A 315 7.11 -4.42 -9.58
C LEU A 315 8.44 -3.68 -9.51
N SER A 316 8.93 -3.12 -10.62
CA SER A 316 10.15 -2.31 -10.63
C SER A 316 10.07 -1.19 -11.67
N SER A 317 10.89 -0.15 -11.48
CA SER A 317 11.00 0.97 -12.43
C SER A 317 11.43 0.50 -13.81
N GLU A 318 12.34 -0.47 -13.91
CA GLU A 318 12.77 -1.04 -15.18
C GLU A 318 11.62 -1.77 -15.90
N GLN A 319 10.76 -2.46 -15.15
CA GLN A 319 9.58 -3.11 -15.71
C GLN A 319 8.57 -2.08 -16.23
N ILE A 320 8.36 -0.99 -15.50
CA ILE A 320 7.49 0.13 -15.92
C ILE A 320 8.00 0.69 -17.25
N GLU A 321 9.27 1.03 -17.33
CA GLU A 321 9.84 1.67 -18.52
C GLU A 321 9.85 0.72 -19.74
N ARG A 322 10.12 -0.56 -19.55
CA ARG A 322 9.97 -1.57 -20.62
C ARG A 322 8.52 -1.65 -21.12
N ALA A 323 7.56 -1.73 -20.21
CA ALA A 323 6.15 -1.81 -20.56
C ALA A 323 5.69 -0.54 -21.30
N LYS A 324 6.02 0.64 -20.78
CA LYS A 324 5.72 1.94 -21.43
C LYS A 324 6.36 2.04 -22.83
N ALA A 325 7.62 1.63 -22.98
CA ALA A 325 8.31 1.62 -24.27
C ALA A 325 7.61 0.69 -25.28
N ARG A 326 7.22 -0.52 -24.84
CA ARG A 326 6.51 -1.48 -25.70
C ARG A 326 5.12 -0.98 -26.08
N MET A 327 4.37 -0.38 -25.13
CA MET A 327 3.09 0.27 -25.43
C MET A 327 3.23 1.38 -26.47
N ARG A 328 4.23 2.25 -26.34
CA ARG A 328 4.52 3.29 -27.35
C ARG A 328 4.86 2.69 -28.71
N ALA A 329 5.64 1.62 -28.77
CA ALA A 329 5.98 0.94 -30.03
C ALA A 329 4.74 0.35 -30.72
N ILE A 330 3.82 -0.27 -29.98
CA ILE A 330 2.56 -0.81 -30.51
C ILE A 330 1.66 0.32 -31.03
N VAL A 331 1.56 1.41 -30.29
CA VAL A 331 0.77 2.60 -30.68
C VAL A 331 1.34 3.27 -31.94
N GLY A 332 2.68 3.29 -32.06
CA GLY A 332 3.37 3.83 -33.24
C GLY A 332 3.13 3.06 -34.55
N GLN A 333 2.58 1.84 -34.49
CA GLN A 333 2.25 1.01 -35.65
C GLN A 333 0.78 1.15 -36.07
N ALA A 334 0.32 2.40 -36.27
CA ALA A 334 -1.07 2.65 -36.61
C ALA A 334 -1.50 2.06 -37.95
N LEU A 335 -2.76 1.63 -38.00
CA LEU A 335 -3.40 1.17 -39.23
C LEU A 335 -3.51 2.34 -40.26
N PRO A 336 -3.54 2.03 -41.57
CA PRO A 336 -3.72 3.05 -42.60
C PRO A 336 -4.94 3.95 -42.33
N GLY A 337 -4.73 5.26 -42.42
CA GLY A 337 -5.76 6.28 -42.21
C GLY A 337 -6.04 6.63 -40.75
N ALA A 338 -5.34 6.01 -39.79
CA ALA A 338 -5.43 6.35 -38.38
C ALA A 338 -4.11 6.96 -37.85
N LYS A 339 -4.23 7.75 -36.78
CA LYS A 339 -3.12 8.22 -35.93
C LYS A 339 -3.46 7.89 -34.48
N ALA A 340 -2.48 7.42 -33.73
CA ALA A 340 -2.64 7.09 -32.34
C ALA A 340 -1.53 7.71 -31.49
N SER A 341 -1.86 8.10 -30.27
CA SER A 341 -0.90 8.57 -29.27
C SER A 341 -1.26 7.97 -27.91
N ILE A 342 -0.25 7.69 -27.10
CA ILE A 342 -0.41 7.28 -25.71
C ILE A 342 0.35 8.23 -24.81
N GLU A 343 -0.34 8.71 -23.77
CA GLU A 343 0.21 9.54 -22.71
C GLU A 343 0.23 8.76 -21.40
N PHE A 344 1.34 8.83 -20.69
CA PHE A 344 1.48 8.30 -19.33
C PHE A 344 1.50 9.47 -18.37
N HIS A 345 0.72 9.35 -17.28
CA HIS A 345 0.60 10.45 -16.33
C HIS A 345 1.78 10.48 -15.37
N PRO A 346 2.27 11.68 -15.00
CA PRO A 346 3.44 11.81 -14.14
C PRO A 346 3.16 11.48 -12.66
N ASP A 347 1.89 11.52 -12.25
CA ASP A 347 1.48 11.39 -10.85
C ASP A 347 1.15 9.93 -10.48
N GLY A 348 1.99 8.98 -10.91
CA GLY A 348 1.90 7.58 -10.54
C GLY A 348 2.63 7.26 -9.24
N TYR A 349 2.14 6.26 -8.49
CA TYR A 349 2.87 5.70 -7.35
C TYR A 349 4.00 4.80 -7.82
N PRO A 350 5.26 5.03 -7.38
CA PRO A 350 6.37 4.17 -7.78
C PRO A 350 6.24 2.76 -7.18
N PRO A 351 7.01 1.78 -7.65
CA PRO A 351 7.03 0.45 -7.07
C PRO A 351 7.92 0.41 -5.83
N MET A 352 7.57 -0.46 -4.87
CA MET A 352 8.47 -0.95 -3.84
C MET A 352 8.93 -2.35 -4.26
N ALA A 353 10.10 -2.45 -4.87
CA ALA A 353 10.67 -3.73 -5.31
C ALA A 353 11.10 -4.59 -4.11
N PRO A 354 11.04 -5.94 -4.20
CA PRO A 354 11.43 -6.84 -3.11
C PRO A 354 12.96 -6.94 -3.01
N THR A 355 13.58 -6.10 -2.19
CA THR A 355 15.03 -6.10 -1.95
C THR A 355 15.45 -7.18 -0.94
N ALA A 356 16.75 -7.47 -0.86
CA ALA A 356 17.31 -8.30 0.21
C ALA A 356 17.12 -7.64 1.58
N GLY A 357 17.19 -6.30 1.66
CA GLY A 357 16.98 -5.55 2.89
C GLY A 357 15.54 -5.60 3.37
N ASN A 358 14.55 -5.48 2.46
CA ASN A 358 13.13 -5.66 2.80
C ASN A 358 12.88 -7.05 3.41
N ARG A 359 13.47 -8.11 2.83
CA ARG A 359 13.39 -9.48 3.37
C ARG A 359 14.12 -9.63 4.69
N ALA A 360 15.21 -8.90 4.91
CA ALA A 360 15.90 -8.89 6.21
C ALA A 360 15.01 -8.25 7.30
N LEU A 361 14.32 -7.15 7.01
CA LEU A 361 13.31 -6.57 7.91
C LEU A 361 12.18 -7.57 8.21
N PHE A 362 11.68 -8.25 7.19
CA PHE A 362 10.65 -9.29 7.37
C PHE A 362 11.16 -10.46 8.20
N ALA A 363 12.42 -10.87 8.05
CA ALA A 363 13.01 -11.92 8.88
C ALA A 363 13.08 -11.54 10.37
N ILE A 364 13.33 -10.26 10.71
CA ILE A 364 13.28 -9.76 12.08
C ILE A 364 11.83 -9.80 12.62
N LEU A 365 10.84 -9.41 11.79
CA LEU A 365 9.43 -9.52 12.14
C LEU A 365 9.02 -10.98 12.37
N GLN A 366 9.47 -11.91 11.51
CA GLN A 366 9.23 -13.35 11.67
C GLN A 366 9.85 -13.90 12.98
N ALA A 367 11.03 -13.43 13.35
CA ALA A 367 11.64 -13.80 14.63
C ALA A 367 10.78 -13.30 15.80
N ALA A 368 10.34 -12.04 15.77
CA ALA A 368 9.43 -11.49 16.77
C ALA A 368 8.11 -12.30 16.85
N ASN A 369 7.57 -12.69 15.69
CA ASN A 369 6.36 -13.49 15.59
C ASN A 369 6.50 -14.89 16.25
N ARG A 370 7.64 -15.57 16.00
CA ARG A 370 7.94 -16.85 16.65
C ARG A 370 8.11 -16.71 18.17
N ASP A 371 8.77 -15.64 18.62
CA ASP A 371 8.99 -15.39 20.07
C ASP A 371 7.67 -15.06 20.79
N LEU A 372 6.69 -14.52 20.07
CA LEU A 372 5.31 -14.33 20.51
C LEU A 372 4.47 -15.64 20.48
N SER A 373 5.06 -16.75 20.02
CA SER A 373 4.36 -18.04 19.83
C SER A 373 3.16 -17.93 18.87
N LEU A 374 3.26 -17.07 17.88
CA LEU A 374 2.24 -16.89 16.84
C LEU A 374 2.56 -17.76 15.60
N PRO A 375 1.54 -18.14 14.81
CA PRO A 375 1.74 -18.87 13.57
C PRO A 375 2.70 -18.14 12.62
N GLU A 376 3.46 -18.89 11.83
CA GLU A 376 4.41 -18.31 10.89
C GLU A 376 3.71 -17.46 9.83
N MET A 377 4.27 -16.28 9.53
CA MET A 377 3.77 -15.40 8.50
C MET A 377 4.29 -15.84 7.11
N GLY A 378 3.54 -15.57 6.04
CA GLY A 378 4.00 -15.73 4.66
C GLY A 378 4.58 -14.44 4.08
N GLU A 379 5.37 -14.53 3.01
CA GLU A 379 5.67 -13.38 2.15
C GLU A 379 4.49 -13.15 1.20
N LEU A 380 3.96 -11.93 1.16
CA LEU A 380 2.79 -11.61 0.34
C LEU A 380 3.17 -11.55 -1.14
N ASP A 381 2.36 -12.21 -1.96
CA ASP A 381 2.41 -12.01 -3.41
C ASP A 381 2.07 -10.54 -3.74
N PRO A 382 2.99 -9.79 -4.40
CA PRO A 382 2.78 -8.38 -4.70
C PRO A 382 1.54 -8.08 -5.55
N VAL A 383 1.04 -9.07 -6.30
CA VAL A 383 -0.18 -8.94 -7.11
C VAL A 383 -1.41 -8.71 -6.24
N LYS A 384 -1.38 -9.15 -4.98
CA LYS A 384 -2.50 -9.06 -4.03
C LYS A 384 -2.56 -7.74 -3.25
N ARG A 385 -1.68 -6.77 -3.56
CA ARG A 385 -1.67 -5.48 -2.87
C ARG A 385 -1.50 -4.32 -3.83
N GLY A 386 -2.15 -3.20 -3.50
CA GLY A 386 -2.00 -1.93 -4.19
C GLY A 386 -0.69 -1.20 -3.87
N ALA A 387 -0.51 -0.04 -4.48
CA ALA A 387 0.54 0.92 -4.13
C ALA A 387 0.24 1.58 -2.76
N GLY A 388 1.16 2.36 -2.23
CA GLY A 388 1.00 3.14 -1.01
C GLY A 388 2.23 4.01 -0.75
N ASP A 389 2.16 4.84 0.26
CA ASP A 389 3.14 5.90 0.52
C ASP A 389 4.57 5.40 0.76
N ILE A 390 4.76 4.21 1.31
CA ILE A 390 6.10 3.61 1.44
C ILE A 390 6.83 3.47 0.10
N SER A 391 6.09 3.34 -0.98
CA SER A 391 6.66 3.23 -2.34
C SER A 391 7.49 4.45 -2.73
N PHE A 392 7.16 5.64 -2.23
CA PHE A 392 7.91 6.88 -2.53
C PHE A 392 9.29 6.93 -1.90
N VAL A 393 9.54 6.15 -0.87
CA VAL A 393 10.84 6.06 -0.19
C VAL A 393 11.62 4.79 -0.54
N ALA A 394 10.99 3.83 -1.21
CA ALA A 394 11.57 2.51 -1.48
C ALA A 394 12.80 2.50 -2.38
N ALA A 395 13.05 3.58 -3.14
CA ALA A 395 14.29 3.75 -3.92
C ALA A 395 15.49 4.14 -3.06
N ASP A 396 15.27 4.70 -1.87
CA ASP A 396 16.30 5.27 -1.01
C ASP A 396 16.53 4.46 0.27
N VAL A 397 15.54 3.67 0.70
CA VAL A 397 15.58 2.93 1.98
C VAL A 397 14.81 1.62 1.89
N ASP A 398 15.34 0.56 2.52
CA ASP A 398 14.62 -0.70 2.65
C ASP A 398 13.38 -0.55 3.54
N GLY A 399 12.30 -1.22 3.15
CA GLY A 399 11.01 -1.06 3.79
C GLY A 399 10.25 -2.36 4.03
N LEU A 400 9.31 -2.29 4.98
CA LEU A 400 8.34 -3.35 5.27
C LEU A 400 6.96 -2.74 5.46
N ALA A 401 5.97 -3.22 4.70
CA ALA A 401 4.58 -2.76 4.77
C ALA A 401 3.65 -3.81 5.39
N GLY A 402 2.43 -3.38 5.72
CA GLY A 402 1.41 -4.26 6.30
C GLY A 402 1.55 -4.46 7.80
N LEU A 403 2.03 -3.46 8.52
CA LEU A 403 2.16 -3.49 9.98
C LEU A 403 0.89 -3.04 10.71
N GLY A 404 -0.11 -2.51 10.00
CA GLY A 404 -1.43 -2.18 10.51
C GLY A 404 -2.29 -3.41 10.79
N PRO A 405 -3.54 -3.23 11.23
CA PRO A 405 -4.44 -4.33 11.59
C PRO A 405 -4.98 -5.04 10.34
N TYR A 406 -5.57 -6.21 10.52
CA TYR A 406 -6.32 -6.87 9.46
C TYR A 406 -7.69 -6.22 9.29
N SER A 407 -8.00 -5.81 8.07
CA SER A 407 -9.27 -5.21 7.67
C SER A 407 -9.93 -5.96 6.51
N THR A 408 -11.15 -5.58 6.23
CA THR A 408 -11.91 -6.03 5.06
C THR A 408 -12.81 -4.89 4.57
N GLY A 409 -13.07 -4.85 3.28
CA GLY A 409 -13.98 -3.88 2.68
C GLY A 409 -13.40 -2.47 2.57
N ASP A 410 -12.09 -2.33 2.61
CA ASP A 410 -11.39 -1.06 2.44
C ASP A 410 -11.93 -0.35 1.18
N HIS A 411 -12.04 0.99 1.22
CA HIS A 411 -12.60 1.85 0.16
C HIS A 411 -14.10 1.64 -0.14
N ALA A 412 -14.83 0.88 0.69
CA ALA A 412 -16.28 0.67 0.50
C ALA A 412 -17.06 0.82 1.81
N PRO A 413 -18.34 1.25 1.75
CA PRO A 413 -19.22 1.20 2.91
C PRO A 413 -19.27 -0.23 3.49
N GLY A 414 -18.98 -0.35 4.79
CA GLY A 414 -18.83 -1.65 5.45
C GLY A 414 -17.38 -2.03 5.72
N GLU A 415 -16.42 -1.13 5.45
CA GLU A 415 -15.04 -1.28 5.89
C GLU A 415 -14.98 -1.61 7.38
N ALA A 416 -14.25 -2.68 7.71
CA ALA A 416 -14.20 -3.19 9.07
C ALA A 416 -12.84 -3.78 9.43
N VAL A 417 -12.41 -3.56 10.67
CA VAL A 417 -11.16 -4.05 11.24
C VAL A 417 -11.38 -5.20 12.21
N ASP A 418 -10.55 -6.24 12.15
CA ASP A 418 -10.47 -7.28 13.20
C ASP A 418 -9.78 -6.67 14.43
N ILE A 419 -10.56 -6.31 15.45
CA ILE A 419 -10.10 -5.65 16.68
C ILE A 419 -8.96 -6.42 17.38
N ARG A 420 -8.96 -7.75 17.31
CA ARG A 420 -7.91 -8.58 17.93
C ARG A 420 -6.58 -8.45 17.21
N SER A 421 -6.61 -8.17 15.91
CA SER A 421 -5.40 -7.98 15.13
C SER A 421 -4.63 -6.73 15.54
N ILE A 422 -5.30 -5.70 16.07
CA ILE A 422 -4.68 -4.46 16.56
C ILE A 422 -3.64 -4.78 17.66
N ALA A 423 -4.01 -5.54 18.67
CA ALA A 423 -3.10 -5.91 19.76
C ALA A 423 -1.97 -6.81 19.26
N THR A 424 -2.26 -7.76 18.36
CA THR A 424 -1.24 -8.65 17.77
C THR A 424 -0.22 -7.86 16.98
N GLN A 425 -0.66 -6.96 16.11
CA GLN A 425 0.21 -6.12 15.28
C GLN A 425 1.01 -5.12 16.15
N ALA A 426 0.41 -4.53 17.17
CA ALA A 426 1.12 -3.64 18.08
C ALA A 426 2.26 -4.36 18.84
N LYS A 427 2.07 -5.61 19.28
CA LYS A 427 3.13 -6.43 19.86
C LYS A 427 4.26 -6.71 18.88
N ARG A 428 3.91 -7.13 17.65
CA ARG A 428 4.87 -7.37 16.57
C ARG A 428 5.68 -6.11 16.26
N ALA A 429 5.00 -4.99 16.06
CA ALA A 429 5.63 -3.70 15.72
C ALA A 429 6.53 -3.19 16.86
N ALA A 430 6.09 -3.27 18.11
CA ALA A 430 6.90 -2.84 19.26
C ALA A 430 8.22 -3.62 19.37
N ILE A 431 8.16 -4.94 19.21
CA ILE A 431 9.35 -5.81 19.27
C ILE A 431 10.24 -5.55 18.05
N LEU A 432 9.69 -5.49 16.84
CA LEU A 432 10.42 -5.18 15.60
C LEU A 432 11.18 -3.86 15.74
N MET A 433 10.47 -2.78 16.06
CA MET A 433 11.08 -1.45 16.20
C MET A 433 12.14 -1.41 17.32
N SER A 434 11.89 -2.09 18.45
CA SER A 434 12.85 -2.16 19.55
C SER A 434 14.13 -2.90 19.16
N ARG A 435 14.03 -4.00 18.39
CA ARG A 435 15.19 -4.75 17.89
C ARG A 435 15.98 -3.91 16.90
N LEU A 436 15.31 -3.29 15.94
CA LEU A 436 15.95 -2.39 14.98
C LEU A 436 16.64 -1.20 15.66
N ALA A 437 15.97 -0.58 16.64
CA ALA A 437 16.54 0.54 17.40
C ALA A 437 17.74 0.16 18.28
N ALA A 438 17.90 -1.11 18.65
CA ALA A 438 19.05 -1.61 19.40
C ALA A 438 20.30 -1.82 18.54
N GLU A 439 20.16 -1.93 17.24
CA GLU A 439 21.29 -2.01 16.31
C GLU A 439 22.00 -0.65 16.26
N LYS A 440 23.32 -0.67 16.42
CA LYS A 440 24.13 0.54 16.28
C LYS A 440 24.22 0.92 14.79
N ARG A 441 24.22 2.23 14.54
CA ARG A 441 24.59 2.76 13.23
C ARG A 441 26.01 2.43 12.87
#